data_9203f01528c64c64ed7f7ac32d25237d
#
_entry.id   9203f01528c64c64ed7f7ac32d25237d
#
_cell.length_a   1.000
_cell.length_b   1.000
_cell.length_c   1.000
_cell.angle_alpha   90.00
_cell.angle_beta   90.00
_cell.angle_gamma   90.00
#
_symmetry.space_group_name_H-M   'P 1'
#
loop_
_entity.id
_entity.type
_entity.pdbx_description
1 polymer ?
#
loop_
_entity_poly.entity_id
_entity_poly.type
_entity_poly.pdbx_seq_one_letter_code
_entity_poly.pdbx_strand_id
1 'polypeptide(L)'
;TDLNVLKNIVSAAEITRDDNVIEIGPGIGALTEQLAQAAGEVLALEIDQDLIPVLAEVLAPYDNVTVLNQDVLQANLPELIKQQFTDPSRPIKVVANLPYYITSPILMNLLAAPVDWAAICVMMQKEVAQRLTAQPGTKQYGALTLAIEYQMTAEIAFNVSRRVFVPAPNVDSAIVVLRPRTTPLPVQPFNKQKLFGFIRGCFAHRRKSLWNNLQATVGKQPAVKEKMQAILTTLAISPQTRPERLTLEQFIELANALHAAQLL
;
A
#
# COMPACT_ATOMS: atom_id res chain seq x y z
N THR A 1 -2.05 -22.84 5.45
CA THR A 1 -1.53 -21.85 6.44
C THR A 1 -2.00 -22.26 7.83
N ASP A 2 -1.17 -22.02 8.85
CA ASP A 2 -1.48 -22.31 10.26
C ASP A 2 -2.67 -21.45 10.73
N LEU A 3 -3.63 -22.07 11.42
CA LEU A 3 -4.84 -21.41 11.92
C LEU A 3 -4.53 -20.25 12.89
N ASN A 4 -3.45 -20.38 13.69
CA ASN A 4 -3.03 -19.32 14.60
C ASN A 4 -2.57 -18.06 13.82
N VAL A 5 -1.91 -18.23 12.68
CA VAL A 5 -1.54 -17.12 11.80
C VAL A 5 -2.79 -16.42 11.28
N LEU A 6 -3.81 -17.16 10.85
CA LEU A 6 -5.07 -16.61 10.36
C LEU A 6 -5.80 -15.79 11.44
N LYS A 7 -5.89 -16.32 12.65
CA LYS A 7 -6.47 -15.61 13.81
C LYS A 7 -5.68 -14.36 14.17
N ASN A 8 -4.36 -14.41 14.10
CA ASN A 8 -3.50 -13.26 14.38
C ASN A 8 -3.66 -12.17 13.29
N ILE A 9 -3.92 -12.54 12.04
CA ILE A 9 -4.25 -11.58 10.97
C ILE A 9 -5.54 -10.83 11.31
N VAL A 10 -6.60 -11.54 11.67
CA VAL A 10 -7.90 -10.94 12.06
C VAL A 10 -7.72 -10.00 13.25
N SER A 11 -6.95 -10.42 14.26
CA SER A 11 -6.62 -9.60 15.43
C SER A 11 -5.81 -8.37 15.08
N ALA A 12 -4.78 -8.49 14.23
CA ALA A 12 -3.93 -7.37 13.80
C ALA A 12 -4.72 -6.33 12.99
N ALA A 13 -5.68 -6.78 12.18
CA ALA A 13 -6.59 -5.92 11.45
C ALA A 13 -7.70 -5.31 12.34
N GLU A 14 -7.77 -5.74 13.61
CA GLU A 14 -8.79 -5.28 14.58
C GLU A 14 -10.21 -5.45 14.04
N ILE A 15 -10.49 -6.58 13.37
CA ILE A 15 -11.81 -6.83 12.77
C ILE A 15 -12.86 -7.01 13.86
N THR A 16 -13.97 -6.30 13.70
CA THR A 16 -15.14 -6.36 14.60
C THR A 16 -16.43 -6.56 13.83
N ARG A 17 -17.54 -6.85 14.53
CA ARG A 17 -18.87 -6.98 13.94
C ARG A 17 -19.43 -5.69 13.30
N ASP A 18 -18.81 -4.56 13.58
CA ASP A 18 -19.18 -3.28 12.99
C ASP A 18 -18.45 -3.00 11.66
N ASP A 19 -17.50 -3.86 11.27
CA ASP A 19 -16.71 -3.69 10.07
C ASP A 19 -17.29 -4.44 8.87
N ASN A 20 -17.18 -3.82 7.71
CA ASN A 20 -17.24 -4.47 6.40
C ASN A 20 -15.82 -4.84 5.97
N VAL A 21 -15.61 -6.07 5.55
CA VAL A 21 -14.29 -6.57 5.14
C VAL A 21 -14.30 -6.97 3.68
N ILE A 22 -13.33 -6.47 2.93
CA ILE A 22 -13.01 -6.99 1.59
C ILE A 22 -11.80 -7.91 1.73
N GLU A 23 -11.98 -9.18 1.42
CA GLU A 23 -10.88 -10.13 1.29
C GLU A 23 -10.47 -10.26 -0.18
N ILE A 24 -9.18 -10.15 -0.44
CA ILE A 24 -8.62 -10.30 -1.80
C ILE A 24 -7.85 -11.61 -1.86
N GLY A 25 -8.26 -12.50 -2.76
CA GLY A 25 -7.67 -13.81 -2.93
C GLY A 25 -7.95 -14.77 -1.77
N PRO A 26 -9.23 -15.11 -1.51
CA PRO A 26 -9.62 -16.03 -0.44
C PRO A 26 -9.05 -17.44 -0.61
N GLY A 27 -8.67 -17.82 -1.84
CA GLY A 27 -8.17 -19.15 -2.16
C GLY A 27 -9.23 -20.21 -1.83
N ILE A 28 -8.91 -21.11 -0.89
CA ILE A 28 -9.85 -22.14 -0.42
C ILE A 28 -10.72 -21.71 0.76
N GLY A 29 -10.70 -20.42 1.16
CA GLY A 29 -11.60 -19.88 2.17
C GLY A 29 -11.14 -19.93 3.63
N ALA A 30 -9.95 -20.43 3.92
CA ALA A 30 -9.50 -20.61 5.29
C ALA A 30 -9.39 -19.31 6.11
N LEU A 31 -8.96 -18.21 5.49
CA LEU A 31 -8.96 -16.89 6.14
C LEU A 31 -10.39 -16.30 6.12
N THR A 32 -11.14 -16.53 5.05
CA THR A 32 -12.53 -16.07 4.92
C THR A 32 -13.40 -16.57 6.08
N GLU A 33 -13.25 -17.83 6.51
CA GLU A 33 -13.98 -18.37 7.67
C GLU A 33 -13.66 -17.60 8.96
N GLN A 34 -12.40 -17.21 9.19
CA GLN A 34 -12.02 -16.43 10.37
C GLN A 34 -12.57 -14.99 10.28
N LEU A 35 -12.59 -14.41 9.09
CA LEU A 35 -13.17 -13.10 8.84
C LEU A 35 -14.71 -13.14 9.03
N ALA A 36 -15.38 -14.17 8.53
CA ALA A 36 -16.82 -14.35 8.68
C ALA A 36 -17.26 -14.43 10.15
N GLN A 37 -16.44 -15.08 11.00
CA GLN A 37 -16.68 -15.18 12.43
C GLN A 37 -16.50 -13.85 13.17
N ALA A 38 -15.68 -12.93 12.67
CA ALA A 38 -15.30 -11.70 13.35
C ALA A 38 -15.98 -10.44 12.78
N ALA A 39 -16.18 -10.37 11.48
CA ALA A 39 -16.72 -9.21 10.75
C ALA A 39 -18.25 -9.14 10.77
N GLY A 40 -18.78 -7.95 10.45
CA GLY A 40 -20.18 -7.77 10.13
C GLY A 40 -20.55 -8.43 8.82
N GLU A 41 -19.90 -8.01 7.74
CA GLU A 41 -20.03 -8.59 6.40
C GLU A 41 -18.66 -8.78 5.76
N VAL A 42 -18.51 -9.80 4.92
CA VAL A 42 -17.30 -10.10 4.16
C VAL A 42 -17.62 -10.20 2.68
N LEU A 43 -16.88 -9.43 1.86
CA LEU A 43 -16.87 -9.53 0.42
C LEU A 43 -15.54 -10.14 -0.03
N ALA A 44 -15.56 -11.36 -0.52
CA ALA A 44 -14.38 -12.08 -1.01
C ALA A 44 -14.27 -11.98 -2.53
N LEU A 45 -13.14 -11.45 -3.03
CA LEU A 45 -12.85 -11.30 -4.46
C LEU A 45 -11.84 -12.35 -4.90
N GLU A 46 -12.27 -13.30 -5.72
CA GLU A 46 -11.42 -14.38 -6.25
C GLU A 46 -11.35 -14.30 -7.78
N ILE A 47 -10.12 -14.31 -8.31
CA ILE A 47 -9.89 -14.28 -9.75
C ILE A 47 -9.98 -15.66 -10.39
N ASP A 48 -9.64 -16.71 -9.62
CA ASP A 48 -9.66 -18.09 -10.09
C ASP A 48 -11.08 -18.66 -10.06
N GLN A 49 -11.66 -18.83 -11.24
CA GLN A 49 -13.01 -19.36 -11.39
C GLN A 49 -13.16 -20.80 -10.86
N ASP A 50 -12.10 -21.58 -10.87
CA ASP A 50 -12.14 -22.98 -10.42
C ASP A 50 -12.26 -23.10 -8.89
N LEU A 51 -11.93 -22.03 -8.14
CA LEU A 51 -12.08 -21.97 -6.69
C LEU A 51 -13.48 -21.55 -6.24
N ILE A 52 -14.29 -20.95 -7.11
CA ILE A 52 -15.64 -20.48 -6.75
C ILE A 52 -16.54 -21.60 -6.21
N PRO A 53 -16.63 -22.79 -6.82
CA PRO A 53 -17.41 -23.89 -6.26
C PRO A 53 -16.90 -24.37 -4.89
N VAL A 54 -15.58 -24.39 -4.70
CA VAL A 54 -14.96 -24.77 -3.42
C VAL A 54 -15.32 -23.77 -2.33
N LEU A 55 -15.22 -22.47 -2.63
CA LEU A 55 -15.62 -21.40 -1.72
C LEU A 55 -17.10 -21.46 -1.37
N ALA A 56 -17.98 -21.75 -2.33
CA ALA A 56 -19.40 -21.90 -2.10
C ALA A 56 -19.72 -23.04 -1.10
N GLU A 57 -18.98 -24.16 -1.19
CA GLU A 57 -19.13 -25.27 -0.25
C GLU A 57 -18.60 -24.92 1.14
N VAL A 58 -17.36 -24.44 1.21
CA VAL A 58 -16.67 -24.12 2.49
C VAL A 58 -17.39 -23.01 3.26
N LEU A 59 -17.92 -22.01 2.55
CA LEU A 59 -18.51 -20.83 3.17
C LEU A 59 -20.04 -20.94 3.31
N ALA A 60 -20.65 -22.06 2.91
CA ALA A 60 -22.09 -22.29 3.07
C ALA A 60 -22.66 -22.08 4.49
N PRO A 61 -21.90 -22.32 5.59
CA PRO A 61 -22.38 -22.04 6.95
C PRO A 61 -22.44 -20.54 7.31
N TYR A 62 -21.89 -19.64 6.50
CA TYR A 62 -21.77 -18.23 6.82
C TYR A 62 -22.70 -17.39 5.93
N ASP A 63 -23.71 -16.78 6.51
CA ASP A 63 -24.71 -15.94 5.84
C ASP A 63 -24.23 -14.50 5.57
N ASN A 64 -23.13 -14.11 6.19
CA ASN A 64 -22.53 -12.79 6.08
C ASN A 64 -21.34 -12.73 5.08
N VAL A 65 -21.16 -13.73 4.23
CA VAL A 65 -20.09 -13.79 3.23
C VAL A 65 -20.67 -13.77 1.81
N THR A 66 -20.17 -12.86 0.98
CA THR A 66 -20.41 -12.83 -0.46
C THR A 66 -19.12 -13.10 -1.20
N VAL A 67 -19.14 -14.05 -2.13
CA VAL A 67 -17.98 -14.37 -2.99
C VAL A 67 -18.26 -13.90 -4.40
N LEU A 68 -17.33 -13.16 -5.00
CA LEU A 68 -17.39 -12.73 -6.39
C LEU A 68 -16.18 -13.25 -7.17
N ASN A 69 -16.42 -13.79 -8.37
CA ASN A 69 -15.35 -14.04 -9.32
C ASN A 69 -14.95 -12.73 -10.00
N GLN A 70 -13.96 -12.04 -9.44
CA GLN A 70 -13.57 -10.71 -9.84
C GLN A 70 -12.08 -10.45 -9.65
N ASP A 71 -11.44 -9.89 -10.70
CA ASP A 71 -10.11 -9.32 -10.58
C ASP A 71 -10.19 -7.95 -9.85
N VAL A 72 -9.55 -7.85 -8.69
CA VAL A 72 -9.53 -6.62 -7.89
C VAL A 72 -8.86 -5.45 -8.63
N LEU A 73 -7.91 -5.71 -9.52
CA LEU A 73 -7.24 -4.67 -10.31
C LEU A 73 -8.15 -4.04 -11.37
N GLN A 74 -9.22 -4.73 -11.76
CA GLN A 74 -10.20 -4.26 -12.73
C GLN A 74 -11.53 -3.86 -12.07
N ALA A 75 -11.65 -4.06 -10.76
CA ALA A 75 -12.87 -3.80 -10.02
C ALA A 75 -13.10 -2.30 -9.79
N ASN A 76 -14.33 -1.86 -9.96
CA ASN A 76 -14.79 -0.56 -9.45
C ASN A 76 -15.14 -0.71 -7.97
N LEU A 77 -14.14 -0.58 -7.09
CA LEU A 77 -14.27 -0.82 -5.66
C LEU A 77 -15.38 0.04 -5.00
N PRO A 78 -15.49 1.36 -5.27
CA PRO A 78 -16.60 2.16 -4.72
C PRO A 78 -17.97 1.63 -5.08
N GLU A 79 -18.14 1.17 -6.32
CA GLU A 79 -19.44 0.63 -6.77
C GLU A 79 -19.72 -0.74 -6.15
N LEU A 80 -18.72 -1.62 -6.08
CA LEU A 80 -18.85 -2.93 -5.42
C LEU A 80 -19.24 -2.77 -3.94
N ILE A 81 -18.61 -1.83 -3.23
CA ILE A 81 -18.93 -1.55 -1.82
C ILE A 81 -20.42 -1.17 -1.67
N LYS A 82 -20.92 -0.28 -2.53
CA LYS A 82 -22.33 0.13 -2.50
C LYS A 82 -23.32 -0.99 -2.83
N GLN A 83 -22.93 -1.88 -3.75
CA GLN A 83 -23.82 -2.94 -4.23
C GLN A 83 -23.83 -4.16 -3.33
N GLN A 84 -22.70 -4.47 -2.69
CA GLN A 84 -22.51 -5.76 -2.02
C GLN A 84 -22.71 -5.69 -0.50
N PHE A 85 -22.43 -4.56 0.14
CA PHE A 85 -22.65 -4.41 1.58
C PHE A 85 -24.02 -3.86 1.89
N THR A 86 -24.68 -4.43 2.90
CA THR A 86 -25.99 -3.99 3.38
C THR A 86 -25.95 -2.56 3.92
N ASP A 87 -24.85 -2.22 4.64
CA ASP A 87 -24.58 -0.88 5.12
C ASP A 87 -23.17 -0.45 4.69
N PRO A 88 -23.04 0.20 3.52
CA PRO A 88 -21.76 0.66 3.01
C PRO A 88 -21.15 1.83 3.80
N SER A 89 -21.83 2.37 4.80
CA SER A 89 -21.31 3.45 5.68
C SER A 89 -20.44 2.92 6.81
N ARG A 90 -20.48 1.61 7.09
CA ARG A 90 -19.60 0.98 8.08
C ARG A 90 -18.14 1.09 7.68
N PRO A 91 -17.20 1.06 8.65
CA PRO A 91 -15.76 1.04 8.34
C PRO A 91 -15.41 -0.08 7.37
N ILE A 92 -14.71 0.27 6.28
CA ILE A 92 -14.27 -0.70 5.26
C ILE A 92 -12.82 -1.08 5.54
N LYS A 93 -12.59 -2.36 5.80
CA LYS A 93 -11.23 -2.91 5.96
C LYS A 93 -10.91 -3.88 4.83
N VAL A 94 -9.65 -3.92 4.43
CA VAL A 94 -9.15 -4.89 3.44
C VAL A 94 -8.24 -5.88 4.14
N VAL A 95 -8.43 -7.16 3.86
CA VAL A 95 -7.51 -8.22 4.30
C VAL A 95 -7.08 -9.04 3.08
N ALA A 96 -5.78 -9.27 2.92
CA ALA A 96 -5.28 -10.00 1.76
C ALA A 96 -4.09 -10.89 2.11
N ASN A 97 -4.16 -12.13 1.67
CA ASN A 97 -3.07 -13.09 1.70
C ASN A 97 -2.71 -13.50 0.28
N LEU A 98 -1.91 -12.66 -0.39
CA LEU A 98 -1.70 -12.71 -1.84
C LEU A 98 -0.37 -13.35 -2.22
N PRO A 99 -0.28 -13.91 -3.46
CA PRO A 99 1.01 -14.21 -4.07
C PRO A 99 1.89 -12.95 -4.12
N TYR A 100 3.17 -13.13 -3.83
CA TYR A 100 4.10 -12.00 -3.62
C TYR A 100 4.25 -11.07 -4.83
N TYR A 101 4.15 -11.59 -6.05
CA TYR A 101 4.35 -10.82 -7.27
C TYR A 101 3.24 -9.80 -7.55
N ILE A 102 2.04 -9.98 -6.97
CA ILE A 102 0.87 -9.12 -7.22
C ILE A 102 0.59 -8.15 -6.05
N THR A 103 1.21 -8.35 -4.90
CA THR A 103 0.93 -7.58 -3.67
C THR A 103 1.10 -6.07 -3.87
N SER A 104 2.23 -5.63 -4.44
CA SER A 104 2.47 -4.19 -4.65
C SER A 104 1.50 -3.54 -5.65
N PRO A 105 1.20 -4.13 -6.81
CA PRO A 105 0.15 -3.63 -7.70
C PRO A 105 -1.20 -3.50 -7.03
N ILE A 106 -1.65 -4.51 -6.28
CA ILE A 106 -2.94 -4.48 -5.57
C ILE A 106 -2.95 -3.36 -4.52
N LEU A 107 -1.89 -3.25 -3.71
CA LEU A 107 -1.79 -2.21 -2.70
C LEU A 107 -1.86 -0.80 -3.33
N MET A 108 -1.15 -0.58 -4.43
CA MET A 108 -1.20 0.70 -5.14
C MET A 108 -2.58 0.98 -5.76
N ASN A 109 -3.28 -0.04 -6.22
CA ASN A 109 -4.66 0.08 -6.71
C ASN A 109 -5.62 0.48 -5.58
N LEU A 110 -5.52 -0.17 -4.41
CA LEU A 110 -6.31 0.18 -3.23
C LEU A 110 -6.09 1.64 -2.81
N LEU A 111 -4.83 2.10 -2.76
CA LEU A 111 -4.49 3.48 -2.40
C LEU A 111 -4.91 4.53 -3.45
N ALA A 112 -5.09 4.11 -4.70
CA ALA A 112 -5.59 4.98 -5.76
C ALA A 112 -7.13 5.06 -5.79
N ALA A 113 -7.82 4.07 -5.24
CA ALA A 113 -9.27 4.03 -5.20
C ALA A 113 -9.82 5.16 -4.29
N PRO A 114 -10.91 5.83 -4.68
CA PRO A 114 -11.56 6.86 -3.86
C PRO A 114 -12.45 6.21 -2.78
N VAL A 115 -11.82 5.48 -1.88
CA VAL A 115 -12.45 4.78 -0.75
C VAL A 115 -11.72 5.16 0.54
N ASP A 116 -12.48 5.48 1.57
CA ASP A 116 -11.95 5.76 2.90
C ASP A 116 -11.70 4.44 3.64
N TRP A 117 -10.54 3.85 3.40
CA TRP A 117 -10.14 2.61 4.06
C TRP A 117 -9.92 2.82 5.55
N ALA A 118 -10.61 2.07 6.40
CA ALA A 118 -10.35 2.06 7.85
C ALA A 118 -9.04 1.34 8.19
N ALA A 119 -8.72 0.27 7.48
CA ALA A 119 -7.43 -0.42 7.54
C ALA A 119 -7.21 -1.28 6.29
N ILE A 120 -5.93 -1.52 5.95
CA ILE A 120 -5.52 -2.50 4.93
C ILE A 120 -4.49 -3.41 5.58
N CYS A 121 -4.82 -4.68 5.74
CA CYS A 121 -3.97 -5.71 6.35
C CYS A 121 -3.54 -6.70 5.28
N VAL A 122 -2.23 -6.77 5.00
CA VAL A 122 -1.71 -7.59 3.89
C VAL A 122 -0.54 -8.45 4.35
N MET A 123 -0.59 -9.73 3.99
CA MET A 123 0.58 -10.59 4.07
C MET A 123 1.45 -10.39 2.84
N MET A 124 2.76 -10.20 3.05
CA MET A 124 3.73 -9.97 1.99
C MET A 124 5.11 -10.53 2.35
N GLN A 125 6.02 -10.58 1.39
CA GLN A 125 7.42 -10.89 1.68
C GLN A 125 7.98 -9.91 2.71
N LYS A 126 8.76 -10.42 3.66
CA LYS A 126 9.38 -9.61 4.72
C LYS A 126 10.19 -8.42 4.18
N GLU A 127 10.90 -8.61 3.07
CA GLU A 127 11.65 -7.51 2.42
C GLU A 127 10.72 -6.39 1.94
N VAL A 128 9.56 -6.74 1.36
CA VAL A 128 8.59 -5.75 0.88
C VAL A 128 7.97 -5.02 2.09
N ALA A 129 7.63 -5.74 3.15
CA ALA A 129 7.14 -5.16 4.40
C ALA A 129 8.13 -4.13 4.98
N GLN A 130 9.43 -4.49 5.02
CA GLN A 130 10.49 -3.57 5.46
C GLN A 130 10.62 -2.33 4.58
N ARG A 131 10.30 -2.42 3.29
CA ARG A 131 10.28 -1.26 2.39
C ARG A 131 9.08 -0.35 2.66
N LEU A 132 7.92 -0.90 2.99
CA LEU A 132 6.72 -0.10 3.32
C LEU A 132 6.88 0.68 4.62
N THR A 133 7.58 0.10 5.60
CA THR A 133 7.75 0.65 6.95
C THR A 133 9.11 1.31 7.18
N ALA A 134 9.88 1.50 6.10
CA ALA A 134 11.24 2.04 6.16
C ALA A 134 11.24 3.50 6.61
N GLN A 135 12.32 3.90 7.29
CA GLN A 135 12.56 5.27 7.72
C GLN A 135 13.56 5.96 6.78
N PRO A 136 13.50 7.30 6.65
CA PRO A 136 14.49 8.06 5.90
C PRO A 136 15.92 7.71 6.30
N GLY A 137 16.81 7.59 5.32
CA GLY A 137 18.21 7.24 5.53
C GLY A 137 18.51 5.75 5.53
N THR A 138 17.50 4.88 5.47
CA THR A 138 17.69 3.43 5.36
C THR A 138 17.75 2.94 3.91
N LYS A 139 18.40 1.79 3.70
CA LYS A 139 18.50 1.16 2.36
C LYS A 139 17.13 0.78 1.78
N GLN A 140 16.15 0.48 2.60
CA GLN A 140 14.80 0.05 2.20
C GLN A 140 13.92 1.23 1.80
N TYR A 141 14.19 2.44 2.29
CA TYR A 141 13.40 3.63 2.01
C TYR A 141 13.40 4.00 0.52
N GLY A 142 12.23 4.36 0.00
CA GLY A 142 12.10 4.68 -1.42
C GLY A 142 10.71 5.13 -1.84
N ALA A 143 10.49 5.18 -3.15
CA ALA A 143 9.24 5.69 -3.72
C ALA A 143 7.99 4.95 -3.21
N LEU A 144 8.08 3.64 -2.95
CA LEU A 144 6.95 2.87 -2.40
C LEU A 144 6.64 3.28 -0.95
N THR A 145 7.67 3.48 -0.12
CA THR A 145 7.53 3.99 1.25
C THR A 145 6.78 5.33 1.26
N LEU A 146 7.23 6.27 0.42
CA LEU A 146 6.66 7.61 0.30
C LEU A 146 5.22 7.60 -0.23
N ALA A 147 4.91 6.68 -1.15
CA ALA A 147 3.55 6.52 -1.68
C ALA A 147 2.56 6.07 -0.59
N ILE A 148 2.99 5.16 0.30
CA ILE A 148 2.21 4.74 1.46
C ILE A 148 2.11 5.89 2.47
N GLU A 149 3.26 6.45 2.87
CA GLU A 149 3.35 7.49 3.89
C GLU A 149 2.50 8.73 3.57
N TYR A 150 2.28 9.01 2.30
CA TYR A 150 1.44 10.12 1.86
C TYR A 150 -0.02 10.02 2.37
N GLN A 151 -0.58 8.83 2.46
CA GLN A 151 -1.98 8.61 2.80
C GLN A 151 -2.18 7.82 4.09
N MET A 152 -1.23 6.94 4.43
CA MET A 152 -1.35 5.97 5.50
C MET A 152 -0.08 5.89 6.33
N THR A 153 -0.24 5.39 7.54
CA THR A 153 0.86 4.85 8.35
C THR A 153 0.93 3.35 8.13
N ALA A 154 2.12 2.79 8.10
CA ALA A 154 2.33 1.35 7.94
C ALA A 154 3.15 0.79 9.10
N GLU A 155 2.74 -0.36 9.61
CA GLU A 155 3.47 -1.09 10.64
C GLU A 155 3.53 -2.59 10.33
N ILE A 156 4.63 -3.23 10.71
CA ILE A 156 4.74 -4.70 10.70
C ILE A 156 4.11 -5.19 11.99
N ALA A 157 2.91 -5.81 11.91
CA ALA A 157 2.25 -6.37 13.07
C ALA A 157 3.00 -7.60 13.62
N PHE A 158 3.41 -8.51 12.73
CA PHE A 158 4.24 -9.66 13.09
C PHE A 158 4.88 -10.32 11.86
N ASN A 159 5.94 -11.09 12.11
CA ASN A 159 6.58 -11.90 11.06
C ASN A 159 5.97 -13.30 11.01
N VAL A 160 5.92 -13.88 9.81
CA VAL A 160 5.40 -15.22 9.55
C VAL A 160 6.51 -16.07 8.94
N SER A 161 6.90 -17.12 9.63
CA SER A 161 7.91 -18.04 9.13
C SER A 161 7.41 -18.78 7.90
N ARG A 162 8.28 -18.93 6.89
CA ARG A 162 7.99 -19.74 5.70
C ARG A 162 7.57 -21.18 6.00
N ARG A 163 7.93 -21.70 7.18
CA ARG A 163 7.63 -23.09 7.59
C ARG A 163 6.15 -23.36 7.86
N VAL A 164 5.32 -22.32 8.04
CA VAL A 164 3.87 -22.49 8.29
C VAL A 164 3.06 -22.67 7.00
N PHE A 165 3.72 -22.60 5.84
CA PHE A 165 3.08 -22.77 4.54
C PHE A 165 3.38 -24.14 3.94
N VAL A 166 2.42 -24.67 3.19
CA VAL A 166 2.57 -25.89 2.39
C VAL A 166 2.06 -25.60 0.97
N PRO A 167 2.91 -25.64 -0.05
CA PRO A 167 4.38 -25.73 0.00
C PRO A 167 5.02 -24.49 0.65
N ALA A 168 6.21 -24.68 1.26
CA ALA A 168 6.92 -23.58 1.91
C ALA A 168 7.52 -22.64 0.84
N PRO A 169 7.32 -21.31 0.95
CA PRO A 169 7.97 -20.35 0.07
C PRO A 169 9.49 -20.23 0.39
N ASN A 170 10.23 -19.57 -0.49
CA ASN A 170 11.69 -19.41 -0.32
C ASN A 170 12.07 -18.38 0.75
N VAL A 171 11.16 -17.49 1.14
CA VAL A 171 11.40 -16.37 2.05
C VAL A 171 10.32 -16.27 3.12
N ASP A 172 10.66 -15.67 4.25
CA ASP A 172 9.69 -15.36 5.30
C ASP A 172 8.74 -14.24 4.85
N SER A 173 7.56 -14.25 5.44
CA SER A 173 6.53 -13.22 5.25
C SER A 173 6.45 -12.31 6.46
N ALA A 174 5.70 -11.24 6.31
CA ALA A 174 5.25 -10.38 7.40
C ALA A 174 3.82 -9.93 7.12
N ILE A 175 3.08 -9.70 8.19
CA ILE A 175 1.79 -9.02 8.14
C ILE A 175 2.03 -7.53 8.35
N VAL A 176 1.59 -6.75 7.39
CA VAL A 176 1.64 -5.29 7.44
C VAL A 176 0.22 -4.76 7.56
N VAL A 177 0.03 -3.86 8.50
CA VAL A 177 -1.23 -3.13 8.67
C VAL A 177 -0.99 -1.67 8.31
N LEU A 178 -1.82 -1.17 7.40
CA LEU A 178 -1.86 0.23 7.02
C LEU A 178 -3.15 0.85 7.59
N ARG A 179 -3.00 2.03 8.19
CA ARG A 179 -4.13 2.83 8.71
C ARG A 179 -4.07 4.25 8.16
N PRO A 180 -5.22 4.92 7.98
CA PRO A 180 -5.23 6.32 7.58
C PRO A 180 -4.36 7.17 8.50
N ARG A 181 -3.71 8.18 7.94
CA ARG A 181 -2.99 9.17 8.76
C ARG A 181 -3.97 9.92 9.64
N THR A 182 -3.67 10.00 10.91
CA THR A 182 -4.44 10.82 11.87
C THR A 182 -3.99 12.29 11.85
N THR A 183 -2.75 12.53 11.42
CA THR A 183 -2.18 13.88 11.32
C THR A 183 -2.05 14.26 9.84
N PRO A 184 -2.70 15.36 9.39
CA PRO A 184 -2.53 15.86 8.04
C PRO A 184 -1.06 16.19 7.71
N LEU A 185 -0.69 16.07 6.44
CA LEU A 185 0.62 16.54 5.98
C LEU A 185 0.71 18.07 6.16
N PRO A 186 1.82 18.58 6.70
CA PRO A 186 2.00 20.03 6.92
C PRO A 186 2.07 20.81 5.62
N VAL A 187 2.48 20.15 4.53
CA VAL A 187 2.58 20.73 3.19
C VAL A 187 1.80 19.87 2.20
N GLN A 188 1.00 20.50 1.34
CA GLN A 188 0.26 19.83 0.30
C GLN A 188 0.99 19.95 -1.06
N PRO A 189 1.00 18.91 -1.89
CA PRO A 189 1.60 18.99 -3.22
C PRO A 189 0.71 19.78 -4.17
N PHE A 190 1.32 20.51 -5.10
CA PHE A 190 0.61 21.20 -6.19
C PHE A 190 -0.20 20.23 -7.07
N ASN A 191 0.26 18.98 -7.21
CA ASN A 191 -0.43 17.90 -7.92
C ASN A 191 0.10 16.54 -7.44
N LYS A 192 -0.78 15.69 -6.93
CA LYS A 192 -0.45 14.36 -6.41
C LYS A 192 0.23 13.46 -7.44
N GLN A 193 -0.30 13.39 -8.67
CA GLN A 193 0.25 12.50 -9.71
C GLN A 193 1.65 12.92 -10.14
N LYS A 194 1.85 14.23 -10.32
CA LYS A 194 3.17 14.81 -10.67
C LYS A 194 4.17 14.61 -9.53
N LEU A 195 3.77 14.78 -8.28
CA LEU A 195 4.62 14.48 -7.12
C LEU A 195 5.17 13.06 -7.17
N PHE A 196 4.31 12.06 -7.35
CA PHE A 196 4.78 10.66 -7.40
C PHE A 196 5.60 10.33 -8.65
N GLY A 197 5.32 10.99 -9.78
CA GLY A 197 6.18 10.95 -10.96
C GLY A 197 7.59 11.49 -10.66
N PHE A 198 7.66 12.64 -10.02
CA PHE A 198 8.90 13.27 -9.58
C PHE A 198 9.68 12.41 -8.57
N ILE A 199 9.01 11.90 -7.54
CA ILE A 199 9.63 10.99 -6.56
C ILE A 199 10.23 9.77 -7.25
N ARG A 200 9.50 9.09 -8.14
CA ARG A 200 10.05 7.95 -8.90
C ARG A 200 11.30 8.33 -9.71
N GLY A 201 11.29 9.50 -10.34
CA GLY A 201 12.46 10.05 -11.04
C GLY A 201 13.65 10.24 -10.11
N CYS A 202 13.44 10.79 -8.92
CA CYS A 202 14.49 10.97 -7.91
C CYS A 202 15.11 9.63 -7.44
N PHE A 203 14.36 8.53 -7.43
CA PHE A 203 14.85 7.21 -7.05
C PHE A 203 15.29 6.33 -8.24
N ALA A 204 15.29 6.84 -9.47
CA ALA A 204 15.66 6.07 -10.66
C ALA A 204 17.08 5.51 -10.59
N HIS A 205 18.01 6.29 -10.02
CA HIS A 205 19.40 5.89 -9.85
C HIS A 205 19.83 5.97 -8.38
N ARG A 206 19.47 4.96 -7.59
CA ARG A 206 19.69 4.92 -6.12
C ARG A 206 21.12 5.18 -5.66
N ARG A 207 22.13 4.81 -6.46
CA ARG A 207 23.55 5.03 -6.14
C ARG A 207 24.04 6.45 -6.44
N LYS A 208 23.22 7.29 -7.09
CA LYS A 208 23.57 8.68 -7.44
C LYS A 208 23.03 9.66 -6.39
N SER A 209 23.63 10.84 -6.34
CA SER A 209 23.14 11.96 -5.52
C SER A 209 21.78 12.46 -6.01
N LEU A 210 21.09 13.21 -5.16
CA LEU A 210 19.84 13.92 -5.54
C LEU A 210 20.08 14.80 -6.77
N TRP A 211 21.17 15.54 -6.81
CA TRP A 211 21.53 16.39 -7.94
C TRP A 211 21.56 15.66 -9.29
N ASN A 212 22.18 14.49 -9.32
CA ASN A 212 22.27 13.69 -10.54
C ASN A 212 20.89 13.19 -11.01
N ASN A 213 20.03 12.79 -10.06
CA ASN A 213 18.68 12.35 -10.36
C ASN A 213 17.80 13.52 -10.81
N LEU A 214 17.93 14.70 -10.18
CA LEU A 214 17.22 15.91 -10.59
C LEU A 214 17.59 16.32 -12.02
N GLN A 215 18.87 16.31 -12.37
CA GLN A 215 19.28 16.63 -13.74
C GLN A 215 18.69 15.66 -14.78
N ALA A 216 18.54 14.39 -14.41
CA ALA A 216 17.91 13.40 -15.30
C ALA A 216 16.39 13.59 -15.42
N THR A 217 15.73 14.08 -14.37
CA THR A 217 14.27 14.22 -14.28
C THR A 217 13.79 15.58 -14.79
N VAL A 218 14.51 16.66 -14.46
CA VAL A 218 14.10 18.05 -14.69
C VAL A 218 14.79 18.65 -15.89
N GLY A 219 16.10 18.42 -16.05
CA GLY A 219 16.89 18.91 -17.17
C GLY A 219 18.34 19.23 -16.81
N LYS A 220 19.17 19.39 -17.86
CA LYS A 220 20.63 19.61 -17.73
C LYS A 220 21.10 20.97 -18.24
N GLN A 221 20.20 21.80 -18.76
CA GLN A 221 20.52 23.12 -19.31
C GLN A 221 21.09 24.03 -18.21
N PRO A 222 22.02 24.92 -18.51
CA PRO A 222 22.65 25.82 -17.52
C PRO A 222 21.63 26.61 -16.69
N ALA A 223 20.65 27.23 -17.33
CA ALA A 223 19.59 27.99 -16.66
C ALA A 223 18.72 27.12 -15.72
N VAL A 224 18.46 25.86 -16.11
CA VAL A 224 17.72 24.91 -15.26
C VAL A 224 18.55 24.53 -14.04
N LYS A 225 19.83 24.27 -14.22
CA LYS A 225 20.77 23.95 -13.12
C LYS A 225 20.89 25.08 -12.11
N GLU A 226 20.98 26.32 -12.59
CA GLU A 226 21.02 27.52 -11.73
C GLU A 226 19.76 27.62 -10.86
N LYS A 227 18.58 27.50 -11.47
CA LYS A 227 17.29 27.50 -10.74
C LYS A 227 17.22 26.37 -9.72
N MET A 228 17.59 25.14 -10.12
CA MET A 228 17.59 23.99 -9.20
C MET A 228 18.55 24.22 -8.02
N GLN A 229 19.74 24.76 -8.26
CA GLN A 229 20.70 25.06 -7.21
C GLN A 229 20.16 26.10 -6.22
N ALA A 230 19.53 27.17 -6.70
CA ALA A 230 18.91 28.18 -5.86
C ALA A 230 17.78 27.59 -4.99
N ILE A 231 16.91 26.73 -5.57
CA ILE A 231 15.84 26.05 -4.86
C ILE A 231 16.41 25.16 -3.75
N LEU A 232 17.39 24.33 -4.05
CA LEU A 232 18.02 23.44 -3.07
C LEU A 232 18.66 24.24 -1.93
N THR A 233 19.29 25.36 -2.23
CA THR A 233 19.87 26.26 -1.23
C THR A 233 18.77 26.85 -0.33
N THR A 234 17.67 27.34 -0.90
CA THR A 234 16.54 27.89 -0.14
C THR A 234 15.89 26.85 0.79
N LEU A 235 15.79 25.60 0.34
CA LEU A 235 15.24 24.49 1.14
C LEU A 235 16.26 23.83 2.08
N ALA A 236 17.49 24.35 2.14
CA ALA A 236 18.59 23.78 2.92
C ALA A 236 18.86 22.29 2.61
N ILE A 237 18.66 21.87 1.36
CA ILE A 237 18.92 20.51 0.88
C ILE A 237 20.26 20.48 0.17
N SER A 238 21.20 19.67 0.66
CA SER A 238 22.49 19.50 -0.02
C SER A 238 22.32 18.76 -1.35
N PRO A 239 22.87 19.27 -2.47
CA PRO A 239 22.85 18.57 -3.76
C PRO A 239 23.50 17.18 -3.73
N GLN A 240 24.43 16.96 -2.81
CA GLN A 240 25.14 15.69 -2.65
C GLN A 240 24.36 14.66 -1.84
N THR A 241 23.28 15.09 -1.17
CA THR A 241 22.39 14.18 -0.44
C THR A 241 21.82 13.12 -1.39
N ARG A 242 21.62 11.91 -0.90
CA ARG A 242 20.93 10.86 -1.65
C ARG A 242 19.42 10.98 -1.42
N PRO A 243 18.57 10.63 -2.42
CA PRO A 243 17.12 10.71 -2.31
C PRO A 243 16.54 10.01 -1.08
N GLU A 244 17.10 8.88 -0.67
CA GLU A 244 16.64 8.13 0.51
C GLU A 244 16.80 8.87 1.85
N ARG A 245 17.47 10.00 1.87
CA ARG A 245 17.61 10.82 3.09
C ARG A 245 16.56 11.90 3.23
N LEU A 246 15.80 12.18 2.20
CA LEU A 246 14.75 13.19 2.24
C LEU A 246 13.46 12.61 2.84
N THR A 247 12.78 13.41 3.66
CA THR A 247 11.44 13.10 4.15
C THR A 247 10.39 13.35 3.06
N LEU A 248 9.16 12.88 3.29
CA LEU A 248 8.04 13.15 2.39
C LEU A 248 7.78 14.65 2.26
N GLU A 249 7.81 15.38 3.36
CA GLU A 249 7.63 16.83 3.38
C GLU A 249 8.67 17.54 2.50
N GLN A 250 9.93 17.17 2.64
CA GLN A 250 11.02 17.72 1.82
C GLN A 250 10.82 17.42 0.32
N PHE A 251 10.31 16.24 -0.04
CA PHE A 251 9.95 15.94 -1.44
C PHE A 251 8.80 16.81 -1.94
N ILE A 252 7.78 17.05 -1.10
CA ILE A 252 6.65 17.91 -1.47
C ILE A 252 7.10 19.36 -1.65
N GLU A 253 7.86 19.90 -0.71
CA GLU A 253 8.41 21.27 -0.78
C GLU A 253 9.29 21.44 -2.03
N LEU A 254 10.17 20.48 -2.31
CA LEU A 254 11.04 20.51 -3.47
C LEU A 254 10.23 20.47 -4.79
N ALA A 255 9.24 19.57 -4.86
CA ALA A 255 8.36 19.48 -6.03
C ALA A 255 7.56 20.76 -6.25
N ASN A 256 7.02 21.36 -5.19
CA ASN A 256 6.27 22.62 -5.24
C ASN A 256 7.17 23.78 -5.71
N ALA A 257 8.40 23.88 -5.19
CA ALA A 257 9.35 24.91 -5.58
C ALA A 257 9.80 24.78 -7.05
N LEU A 258 10.03 23.53 -7.51
CA LEU A 258 10.35 23.26 -8.92
C LEU A 258 9.18 23.62 -9.84
N HIS A 259 7.94 23.30 -9.43
CA HIS A 259 6.75 23.67 -10.18
C HIS A 259 6.58 25.20 -10.27
N ALA A 260 6.74 25.92 -9.18
CA ALA A 260 6.67 27.38 -9.15
C ALA A 260 7.73 28.04 -10.06
N ALA A 261 8.88 27.41 -10.22
CA ALA A 261 9.95 27.83 -11.14
C ALA A 261 9.73 27.37 -12.59
N GLN A 262 8.60 26.73 -12.90
CA GLN A 262 8.25 26.17 -14.22
C GLN A 262 9.25 25.09 -14.70
N LEU A 263 9.71 24.27 -13.76
CA LEU A 263 10.64 23.16 -14.04
C LEU A 263 9.97 21.78 -13.93
N LEU A 264 8.71 21.71 -13.45
CA LEU A 264 7.96 20.47 -13.23
C LEU A 264 6.50 20.58 -13.71
#